data_d528ab8b87077aed8a4458dd1a604b10
#
_entry.id   d528ab8b87077aed8a4458dd1a604b10
#
_cell.length_a   1.000
_cell.length_b   1.000
_cell.length_c   1.000
_cell.angle_alpha   90.00
_cell.angle_beta   90.00
_cell.angle_gamma   90.00
#
_symmetry.space_group_name_H-M   'P 1'
#
loop_
_entity.id
_entity.type
_entity.pdbx_description
1 polymer ?
#
loop_
_entity_poly.entity_id
_entity_poly.type
_entity_poly.pdbx_seq_one_letter_code
_entity_poly.pdbx_strand_id
1 'polypeptide(L)'
;MKPQNILNLIGNTPLVESVNLVKNKNVKLLLKLEGNNPGGSVKDRAAYNMIASALERGDIKKGDKLIEATSGNTGIALAMIAQLMNIEIELILPEDSTKERTQTMRAYGATVILTPAKEGIL
;
A
#
# COMPACT_ATOMS: atom_id res chain seq x y z
N MET A 1 25.16 -12.68 -0.46
CA MET A 1 23.82 -12.30 -1.00
C MET A 1 23.80 -10.80 -1.25
N LYS A 2 23.42 -10.34 -2.43
CA LYS A 2 23.26 -8.89 -2.68
C LYS A 2 21.91 -8.44 -2.11
N PRO A 3 21.83 -7.30 -1.40
CA PRO A 3 20.55 -6.76 -0.95
C PRO A 3 19.65 -6.44 -2.14
N GLN A 4 18.36 -6.74 -2.01
CA GLN A 4 17.35 -6.46 -3.04
C GLN A 4 16.63 -5.15 -2.71
N ASN A 5 16.14 -4.46 -3.74
CA ASN A 5 15.22 -3.35 -3.54
C ASN A 5 13.86 -3.89 -3.07
N ILE A 6 13.25 -3.24 -2.09
CA ILE A 6 11.93 -3.60 -1.55
C ILE A 6 10.87 -3.64 -2.67
N LEU A 7 10.95 -2.76 -3.66
CA LEU A 7 10.04 -2.74 -4.80
C LEU A 7 10.02 -4.08 -5.57
N ASN A 8 11.14 -4.81 -5.60
CA ASN A 8 11.24 -6.12 -6.27
C ASN A 8 10.54 -7.24 -5.48
N LEU A 9 10.15 -6.98 -4.24
CA LEU A 9 9.43 -7.92 -3.39
C LEU A 9 7.91 -7.79 -3.50
N ILE A 10 7.42 -6.77 -4.21
CA ILE A 10 5.98 -6.57 -4.44
C ILE A 10 5.48 -7.64 -5.40
N GLY A 11 4.41 -8.30 -5.01
CA GLY A 11 3.82 -9.37 -5.81
C GLY A 11 4.50 -10.72 -5.62
N ASN A 12 4.27 -11.63 -6.55
CA ASN A 12 4.72 -13.02 -6.48
C ASN A 12 4.44 -13.68 -5.11
N THR A 13 3.33 -13.29 -4.51
CA THR A 13 2.90 -13.78 -3.20
C THR A 13 2.54 -15.26 -3.26
N PRO A 14 2.72 -16.02 -2.16
CA PRO A 14 2.40 -17.44 -2.13
C PRO A 14 0.93 -17.72 -2.44
N LEU A 15 0.68 -18.82 -3.15
CA LEU A 15 -0.64 -19.42 -3.31
C LEU A 15 -0.64 -20.75 -2.54
N VAL A 16 -1.52 -20.87 -1.56
CA VAL A 16 -1.59 -22.06 -0.69
C VAL A 16 -2.97 -22.71 -0.76
N GLU A 17 -3.03 -24.04 -0.65
CA GLU A 17 -4.27 -24.78 -0.56
C GLU A 17 -4.67 -24.95 0.91
N SER A 18 -5.90 -24.60 1.24
CA SER A 18 -6.47 -24.83 2.56
C SER A 18 -7.30 -26.12 2.56
N VAL A 19 -6.77 -27.15 3.21
CA VAL A 19 -7.41 -28.48 3.22
C VAL A 19 -8.47 -28.65 4.31
N ASN A 20 -8.49 -27.80 5.33
CA ASN A 20 -9.34 -27.98 6.52
C ASN A 20 -10.55 -27.04 6.58
N LEU A 21 -10.61 -25.99 5.76
CA LEU A 21 -11.71 -25.01 5.80
C LEU A 21 -12.92 -25.43 4.97
N VAL A 22 -12.76 -26.36 4.03
CA VAL A 22 -13.82 -26.81 3.15
C VAL A 22 -14.08 -28.30 3.37
N LYS A 23 -15.29 -28.65 3.79
CA LYS A 23 -15.69 -30.07 4.04
C LYS A 23 -15.95 -30.83 2.74
N ASN A 24 -16.34 -30.14 1.67
CA ASN A 24 -16.62 -30.76 0.38
C ASN A 24 -15.31 -31.10 -0.34
N LYS A 25 -15.02 -32.39 -0.49
CA LYS A 25 -13.80 -32.91 -1.12
C LYS A 25 -13.68 -32.60 -2.62
N ASN A 26 -14.79 -32.20 -3.26
CA ASN A 26 -14.79 -31.80 -4.68
C ASN A 26 -14.46 -30.32 -4.89
N VAL A 27 -14.19 -29.58 -3.81
CA VAL A 27 -13.85 -28.14 -3.85
C VAL A 27 -12.43 -27.95 -3.38
N LYS A 28 -11.63 -27.26 -4.17
CA LYS A 28 -10.32 -26.73 -3.75
C LYS A 28 -10.45 -25.29 -3.34
N LEU A 29 -10.01 -24.97 -2.12
CA LEU A 29 -9.89 -23.59 -1.66
C LEU A 29 -8.42 -23.16 -1.72
N LEU A 30 -8.15 -22.21 -2.59
CA LEU A 30 -6.81 -21.64 -2.75
C LEU A 30 -6.78 -20.24 -2.16
N LEU A 31 -5.77 -19.96 -1.35
CA LEU A 31 -5.56 -18.68 -0.66
C LEU A 31 -4.33 -17.99 -1.22
N LYS A 32 -4.52 -16.79 -1.77
CA LYS A 32 -3.44 -15.92 -2.20
C LYS A 32 -3.00 -15.04 -1.02
N LEU A 33 -1.79 -15.24 -0.52
CA LEU A 33 -1.31 -14.59 0.70
C LEU A 33 -0.81 -13.16 0.43
N GLU A 34 -1.70 -12.25 0.14
CA GLU A 34 -1.37 -10.86 -0.20
C GLU A 34 -0.78 -10.04 0.96
N GLY A 35 -0.93 -10.50 2.19
CA GLY A 35 -0.23 -9.95 3.36
C GLY A 35 1.29 -10.08 3.29
N ASN A 36 1.82 -10.93 2.41
CA ASN A 36 3.26 -11.12 2.21
C ASN A 36 3.90 -10.03 1.33
N ASN A 37 3.12 -9.11 0.76
CA ASN A 37 3.69 -7.92 0.17
C ASN A 37 4.42 -7.08 1.24
N PRO A 38 5.50 -6.35 0.90
CA PRO A 38 6.31 -5.62 1.88
C PRO A 38 5.57 -4.57 2.70
N GLY A 39 4.54 -3.93 2.14
CA GLY A 39 3.64 -3.02 2.87
C GLY A 39 2.49 -3.72 3.59
N GLY A 40 2.41 -5.04 3.48
CA GLY A 40 1.46 -5.89 4.23
C GLY A 40 0.10 -6.09 3.58
N SER A 41 -0.11 -5.70 2.33
CA SER A 41 -1.39 -5.90 1.65
C SER A 41 -1.28 -5.95 0.13
N VAL A 42 -2.39 -6.34 -0.53
CA VAL A 42 -2.54 -6.30 -1.99
C VAL A 42 -2.37 -4.88 -2.57
N LYS A 43 -2.51 -3.84 -1.76
CA LYS A 43 -2.44 -2.45 -2.20
C LYS A 43 -1.05 -2.02 -2.65
N ASP A 44 -0.02 -2.73 -2.24
CA ASP A 44 1.34 -2.51 -2.74
C ASP A 44 1.40 -2.64 -4.27
N ARG A 45 0.68 -3.62 -4.84
CA ARG A 45 0.60 -3.81 -6.28
C ARG A 45 -0.01 -2.61 -7.00
N ALA A 46 -1.16 -2.15 -6.53
CA ALA A 46 -1.87 -1.02 -7.12
C ALA A 46 -1.06 0.28 -6.98
N ALA A 47 -0.57 0.57 -5.78
CA ALA A 47 0.21 1.77 -5.50
C ALA A 47 1.51 1.83 -6.33
N TYR A 48 2.21 0.70 -6.45
CA TYR A 48 3.41 0.62 -7.29
C TYR A 48 3.09 0.93 -8.75
N ASN A 49 2.06 0.29 -9.31
CA ASN A 49 1.68 0.51 -10.70
C ASN A 49 1.20 1.94 -10.96
N MET A 50 0.46 2.55 -10.04
CA MET A 50 -0.01 3.93 -10.15
C MET A 50 1.18 4.90 -10.27
N ILE A 51 2.14 4.82 -9.35
CA ILE A 51 3.29 5.72 -9.33
C ILE A 51 4.25 5.42 -10.49
N ALA A 52 4.60 4.15 -10.71
CA ALA A 52 5.53 3.77 -11.78
C ALA A 52 5.00 4.14 -13.17
N SER A 53 3.73 3.87 -13.45
CA SER A 53 3.11 4.22 -14.74
C SER A 53 2.98 5.74 -14.93
N ALA A 54 2.70 6.49 -13.86
CA ALA A 54 2.64 7.95 -13.95
C ALA A 54 4.01 8.57 -14.24
N LEU A 55 5.08 8.02 -13.63
CA LEU A 55 6.45 8.41 -13.95
C LEU A 55 6.83 8.07 -15.40
N GLU A 56 6.48 6.88 -15.87
CA GLU A 56 6.76 6.41 -17.22
C GLU A 56 6.06 7.27 -18.28
N ARG A 57 4.82 7.68 -18.03
CA ARG A 57 4.07 8.60 -18.93
C ARG A 57 4.51 10.06 -18.82
N GLY A 58 5.29 10.41 -17.79
CA GLY A 58 5.68 11.80 -17.52
C GLY A 58 4.58 12.65 -16.86
N ASP A 59 3.50 12.02 -16.34
CA ASP A 59 2.43 12.71 -15.60
C ASP A 59 2.97 13.28 -14.27
N ILE A 60 3.94 12.63 -13.68
CA ILE A 60 4.69 13.07 -12.51
C ILE A 60 6.19 12.92 -12.76
N LYS A 61 6.99 13.68 -12.06
CA LYS A 61 8.46 13.65 -12.12
C LYS A 61 9.06 13.80 -10.73
N LYS A 62 10.35 13.55 -10.62
CA LYS A 62 11.09 13.75 -9.38
C LYS A 62 10.96 15.20 -8.90
N GLY A 63 10.58 15.38 -7.64
CA GLY A 63 10.32 16.68 -7.02
C GLY A 63 8.86 17.11 -7.03
N ASP A 64 7.98 16.38 -7.72
CA ASP A 64 6.54 16.57 -7.59
C ASP A 64 6.03 15.99 -6.27
N LYS A 65 4.89 16.49 -5.82
CA LYS A 65 4.21 16.06 -4.62
C LYS A 65 2.89 15.38 -4.99
N LEU A 66 2.68 14.19 -4.45
CA LEU A 66 1.41 13.48 -4.54
C LEU A 66 0.51 13.83 -3.36
N ILE A 67 -0.78 13.86 -3.60
CA ILE A 67 -1.80 14.03 -2.56
C ILE A 67 -2.85 12.95 -2.72
N GLU A 68 -3.18 12.26 -1.64
CA GLU A 68 -4.21 11.20 -1.64
C GLU A 68 -5.03 11.23 -0.35
N ALA A 69 -6.35 11.10 -0.50
CA ALA A 69 -7.28 10.95 0.61
C ALA A 69 -7.54 9.46 0.87
N THR A 70 -6.97 8.91 1.93
CA THR A 70 -7.08 7.48 2.24
C THR A 70 -6.77 7.18 3.69
N SER A 71 -7.55 6.34 4.32
CA SER A 71 -7.35 5.92 5.72
C SER A 71 -6.80 4.52 5.87
N GLY A 72 -6.53 3.81 4.77
CA GLY A 72 -6.26 2.38 4.81
C GLY A 72 -4.92 1.95 4.20
N ASN A 73 -4.91 0.70 3.78
CA ASN A 73 -3.74 0.04 3.21
C ASN A 73 -3.20 0.72 1.94
N THR A 74 -4.06 1.42 1.20
CA THR A 74 -3.63 2.21 0.03
C THR A 74 -2.67 3.32 0.44
N GLY A 75 -2.98 4.07 1.51
CA GLY A 75 -2.10 5.12 2.03
C GLY A 75 -0.76 4.56 2.53
N ILE A 76 -0.78 3.44 3.23
CA ILE A 76 0.44 2.77 3.69
C ILE A 76 1.33 2.38 2.50
N ALA A 77 0.74 1.75 1.48
CA ALA A 77 1.44 1.33 0.28
C ALA A 77 2.00 2.53 -0.51
N LEU A 78 1.18 3.57 -0.71
CA LEU A 78 1.61 4.79 -1.39
C LEU A 78 2.75 5.50 -0.65
N ALA A 79 2.68 5.61 0.70
CA ALA A 79 3.74 6.20 1.50
C ALA A 79 5.07 5.46 1.32
N MET A 80 5.06 4.12 1.44
CA MET A 80 6.23 3.28 1.26
C MET A 80 6.83 3.44 -0.14
N ILE A 81 6.02 3.35 -1.18
CA ILE A 81 6.49 3.36 -2.56
C ILE A 81 6.96 4.76 -2.97
N ALA A 82 6.26 5.81 -2.59
CA ALA A 82 6.67 7.19 -2.85
C ALA A 82 8.05 7.47 -2.24
N GLN A 83 8.28 7.04 -1.00
CA GLN A 83 9.59 7.14 -0.34
C GLN A 83 10.68 6.42 -1.12
N LEU A 84 10.43 5.17 -1.55
CA LEU A 84 11.39 4.38 -2.31
C LEU A 84 11.69 4.96 -3.70
N MET A 85 10.77 5.73 -4.26
CA MET A 85 10.90 6.39 -5.56
C MET A 85 11.30 7.87 -5.48
N ASN A 86 11.61 8.38 -4.27
CA ASN A 86 11.97 9.79 -4.04
C ASN A 86 10.88 10.79 -4.50
N ILE A 87 9.63 10.50 -4.18
CA ILE A 87 8.49 11.37 -4.43
C ILE A 87 7.88 11.78 -3.10
N GLU A 88 7.61 13.06 -2.92
CA GLU A 88 6.89 13.54 -1.74
C GLU A 88 5.42 13.13 -1.80
N ILE A 89 4.84 12.79 -0.65
CA ILE A 89 3.42 12.45 -0.56
C ILE A 89 2.76 13.05 0.69
N GLU A 90 1.59 13.62 0.49
CA GLU A 90 0.67 14.03 1.54
C GLU A 90 -0.52 13.10 1.56
N LEU A 91 -0.83 12.57 2.74
CA LEU A 91 -1.96 11.67 2.96
C LEU A 91 -2.98 12.35 3.87
N ILE A 92 -4.20 12.43 3.40
CA ILE A 92 -5.30 13.07 4.12
C ILE A 92 -6.17 11.97 4.71
N LEU A 93 -6.35 11.99 6.04
CA LEU A 93 -7.09 10.98 6.80
C LEU A 93 -8.04 11.64 7.79
N PRO A 94 -9.18 11.00 8.11
CA PRO A 94 -9.98 11.40 9.27
C PRO A 94 -9.20 11.21 10.58
N GLU A 95 -9.41 12.08 11.55
CA GLU A 95 -8.73 12.06 12.85
C GLU A 95 -9.04 10.83 13.71
N ASP A 96 -10.14 10.12 13.42
CA ASP A 96 -10.51 8.85 14.05
C ASP A 96 -9.83 7.62 13.44
N SER A 97 -8.96 7.83 12.44
CA SER A 97 -8.11 6.77 11.91
C SER A 97 -7.16 6.24 12.98
N THR A 98 -6.87 4.93 12.95
CA THR A 98 -6.03 4.31 13.98
C THR A 98 -4.63 4.93 14.04
N LYS A 99 -4.11 5.08 15.26
CA LYS A 99 -2.77 5.67 15.49
C LYS A 99 -1.67 4.89 14.76
N GLU A 100 -1.79 3.57 14.71
CA GLU A 100 -0.82 2.68 14.07
C GLU A 100 -0.69 2.98 12.58
N ARG A 101 -1.80 3.21 11.88
CA ARG A 101 -1.78 3.58 10.45
C ARG A 101 -1.09 4.92 10.23
N THR A 102 -1.47 5.92 11.01
CA THR A 102 -0.87 7.27 10.96
C THR A 102 0.63 7.22 11.23
N GLN A 103 1.05 6.47 12.25
CA GLN A 103 2.46 6.30 12.60
C GLN A 103 3.22 5.57 11.49
N THR A 104 2.65 4.52 10.91
CA THR A 104 3.28 3.77 9.80
C THR A 104 3.49 4.65 8.57
N MET A 105 2.47 5.43 8.17
CA MET A 105 2.60 6.36 7.05
C MET A 105 3.68 7.43 7.28
N ARG A 106 3.74 8.00 8.50
CA ARG A 106 4.78 8.95 8.88
C ARG A 106 6.16 8.32 8.93
N ALA A 107 6.27 7.09 9.40
CA ALA A 107 7.54 6.34 9.43
C ALA A 107 8.10 6.10 8.02
N TYR A 108 7.23 5.96 7.02
CA TYR A 108 7.61 5.93 5.60
C TYR A 108 7.90 7.32 5.00
N GLY A 109 7.79 8.39 5.78
CA GLY A 109 8.12 9.74 5.34
C GLY A 109 6.96 10.54 4.74
N ALA A 110 5.72 10.03 4.77
CA ALA A 110 4.56 10.77 4.31
C ALA A 110 4.19 11.92 5.28
N THR A 111 3.78 13.05 4.73
CA THR A 111 3.08 14.08 5.49
C THR A 111 1.64 13.64 5.70
N VAL A 112 1.19 13.54 6.96
CA VAL A 112 -0.17 13.13 7.27
C VAL A 112 -0.96 14.32 7.80
N ILE A 113 -2.04 14.65 7.08
CA ILE A 113 -2.99 15.72 7.41
C ILE A 113 -4.27 15.04 7.94
N LEU A 114 -4.69 15.45 9.14
CA LEU A 114 -5.91 14.93 9.75
C LEU A 114 -7.08 15.89 9.48
N THR A 115 -8.21 15.33 9.06
CA THR A 115 -9.46 16.06 8.87
C THR A 115 -10.45 15.72 9.99
N PRO A 116 -11.42 16.60 10.31
CA PRO A 116 -12.45 16.29 11.30
C PRO A 116 -13.19 14.99 10.96
N ALA A 117 -13.37 14.11 11.94
CA ALA A 117 -14.02 12.80 11.75
C ALA A 117 -15.44 12.89 11.16
N LYS A 118 -16.14 14.01 11.40
CA LYS A 118 -17.51 14.23 10.91
C LYS A 118 -17.60 14.46 9.40
N GLU A 119 -16.50 14.80 8.74
CA GLU A 119 -16.50 15.09 7.30
C GLU A 119 -16.29 13.83 6.45
N GLY A 120 -15.83 12.74 7.06
CA GLY A 120 -15.62 11.47 6.37
C GLY A 120 -14.55 11.53 5.27
N ILE A 121 -14.40 10.42 4.56
CA ILE A 121 -13.76 10.37 3.25
C ILE A 121 -14.90 10.27 2.23
N LEU A 122 -14.97 11.21 1.31
CA LEU A 122 -15.96 11.21 0.23
C LEU A 122 -15.79 9.99 -0.67
#